data_c911d5d3ea0b3a86911fd4de045af206
#
_entry.id   c911d5d3ea0b3a86911fd4de045af206
#
_cell.length_a   1.000
_cell.length_b   1.000
_cell.length_c   1.000
_cell.angle_alpha   90.00
_cell.angle_beta   90.00
_cell.angle_gamma   90.00
#
_symmetry.space_group_name_H-M   'P 1'
#
loop_
_entity.id
_entity.type
_entity.pdbx_description
1 polymer ?
#
loop_
_entity_poly.entity_id
_entity_poly.type
_entity_poly.pdbx_seq_one_letter_code
_entity_poly.pdbx_strand_id
1 'polypeptide(L)'
;MKRLLYPAVALMNRLSFGMKFSLISVLFLLPMLATNYFLVRDSWSQFQGTRIELQSLDLLGSSLALRRDLETLNNQVQINAVLGQSGKAGDLEGKISTLEQSVLSRLQSLNAMTADPEQASAFDGKRDELIAAFKAQQQETSLLSKSALIGKLLNKAQMLSQIIASQSGLSRDPQSDLRQLSELLT
;
A
#
# COMPACT_ATOMS: atom_id res chain seq x y z
N MET A 1 5.25 -6.35 -56.04
CA MET A 1 5.65 -7.42 -55.10
C MET A 1 6.78 -8.34 -55.61
N LYS A 2 6.95 -8.59 -56.90
CA LYS A 2 8.01 -9.49 -57.45
C LYS A 2 9.46 -8.99 -57.21
N ARG A 3 9.73 -7.69 -57.08
CA ARG A 3 11.09 -7.13 -56.91
C ARG A 3 11.66 -7.29 -55.48
N LEU A 4 10.83 -7.44 -54.44
CA LEU A 4 11.28 -7.63 -53.06
C LEU A 4 11.70 -9.08 -52.75
N LEU A 5 11.17 -10.06 -53.51
CA LEU A 5 11.47 -11.47 -53.33
C LEU A 5 12.74 -11.93 -54.11
N TYR A 6 13.19 -11.14 -55.07
CA TYR A 6 14.33 -11.48 -55.91
C TYR A 6 15.65 -11.67 -55.14
N PRO A 7 16.03 -10.78 -54.19
CA PRO A 7 17.28 -10.98 -53.44
C PRO A 7 17.20 -12.20 -52.49
N ALA A 8 16.02 -12.49 -51.96
CA ALA A 8 15.82 -13.66 -51.09
C ALA A 8 15.94 -14.98 -51.84
N VAL A 9 15.37 -15.05 -53.05
CA VAL A 9 15.46 -16.21 -53.94
C VAL A 9 16.92 -16.40 -54.47
N ALA A 10 17.62 -15.33 -54.82
CA ALA A 10 19.01 -15.36 -55.27
C ALA A 10 19.96 -15.83 -54.12
N LEU A 11 19.70 -15.38 -52.88
CA LEU A 11 20.42 -15.81 -51.69
C LEU A 11 20.18 -17.31 -51.41
N MET A 12 18.93 -17.75 -51.46
CA MET A 12 18.57 -19.16 -51.26
C MET A 12 19.21 -20.10 -52.30
N ASN A 13 19.43 -19.65 -53.55
CA ASN A 13 20.00 -20.49 -54.60
C ASN A 13 21.52 -20.68 -54.48
N ARG A 14 22.22 -19.81 -53.74
CA ARG A 14 23.65 -19.89 -53.46
C ARG A 14 24.03 -20.63 -52.18
N LEU A 15 23.07 -20.90 -51.32
CA LEU A 15 23.31 -21.53 -50.03
C LEU A 15 23.31 -23.06 -50.15
N SER A 16 24.25 -23.72 -49.49
CA SER A 16 24.28 -25.19 -49.35
C SER A 16 23.04 -25.70 -48.65
N PHE A 17 22.67 -26.96 -48.83
CA PHE A 17 21.47 -27.56 -48.24
C PHE A 17 21.41 -27.41 -46.73
N GLY A 18 22.53 -27.57 -46.03
CA GLY A 18 22.61 -27.38 -44.57
C GLY A 18 22.36 -25.93 -44.13
N MET A 19 22.84 -24.95 -44.90
CA MET A 19 22.59 -23.52 -44.58
C MET A 19 21.12 -23.13 -44.83
N LYS A 20 20.46 -23.74 -45.83
CA LYS A 20 19.02 -23.53 -46.04
C LYS A 20 18.21 -24.00 -44.84
N PHE A 21 18.53 -25.17 -44.31
CA PHE A 21 17.86 -25.71 -43.12
C PHE A 21 18.12 -24.89 -41.88
N SER A 22 19.38 -24.46 -41.69
CA SER A 22 19.75 -23.56 -40.58
C SER A 22 19.01 -22.22 -40.64
N LEU A 23 18.88 -21.62 -41.83
CA LEU A 23 18.16 -20.36 -42.00
C LEU A 23 16.67 -20.48 -41.66
N ILE A 24 16.05 -21.58 -42.08
CA ILE A 24 14.63 -21.86 -41.76
C ILE A 24 14.47 -22.06 -40.24
N SER A 25 15.39 -22.82 -39.63
CA SER A 25 15.37 -23.04 -38.17
C SER A 25 15.51 -21.74 -37.38
N VAL A 26 16.44 -20.86 -37.77
CA VAL A 26 16.64 -19.54 -37.16
C VAL A 26 15.38 -18.66 -37.33
N LEU A 27 14.76 -18.70 -38.53
CA LEU A 27 13.56 -17.94 -38.83
C LEU A 27 12.38 -18.34 -37.93
N PHE A 28 12.27 -19.61 -37.56
CA PHE A 28 11.26 -20.13 -36.64
C PHE A 28 11.61 -19.92 -35.15
N LEU A 29 12.91 -20.02 -34.81
CA LEU A 29 13.38 -19.81 -33.43
C LEU A 29 13.30 -18.33 -32.99
N LEU A 30 13.54 -17.39 -33.91
CA LEU A 30 13.58 -15.97 -33.61
C LEU A 30 12.25 -15.44 -33.05
N PRO A 31 11.08 -15.66 -33.67
CA PRO A 31 9.81 -15.23 -33.10
C PRO A 31 9.47 -15.97 -31.81
N MET A 32 9.85 -17.26 -31.68
CA MET A 32 9.65 -18.01 -30.45
C MET A 32 10.47 -17.45 -29.28
N LEU A 33 11.74 -17.09 -29.51
CA LEU A 33 12.59 -16.42 -28.53
C LEU A 33 12.07 -15.03 -28.18
N ALA A 34 11.63 -14.26 -29.18
CA ALA A 34 11.05 -12.93 -28.93
C ALA A 34 9.78 -13.03 -28.09
N THR A 35 8.88 -13.97 -28.39
CA THR A 35 7.65 -14.17 -27.61
C THR A 35 7.97 -14.58 -26.17
N ASN A 36 8.91 -15.51 -25.96
CA ASN A 36 9.34 -15.89 -24.61
C ASN A 36 9.96 -14.72 -23.86
N TYR A 37 10.77 -13.92 -24.50
CA TYR A 37 11.38 -12.72 -23.89
C TYR A 37 10.32 -11.71 -23.43
N PHE A 38 9.33 -11.42 -24.28
CA PHE A 38 8.24 -10.53 -23.92
C PHE A 38 7.38 -11.10 -22.79
N LEU A 39 7.09 -12.40 -22.82
CA LEU A 39 6.31 -13.06 -21.78
C LEU A 39 7.01 -13.03 -20.42
N VAL A 40 8.31 -13.30 -20.37
CA VAL A 40 9.12 -13.24 -19.15
C VAL A 40 9.20 -11.80 -18.62
N ARG A 41 9.41 -10.83 -19.51
CA ARG A 41 9.48 -9.42 -19.13
C ARG A 41 8.14 -8.93 -18.54
N ASP A 42 7.03 -9.31 -19.16
CA ASP A 42 5.69 -8.93 -18.71
C ASP A 42 5.35 -9.59 -17.37
N SER A 43 5.63 -10.89 -17.23
CA SER A 43 5.50 -11.61 -15.95
C SER A 43 6.33 -10.97 -14.84
N TRP A 44 7.56 -10.54 -15.14
CA TRP A 44 8.42 -9.93 -14.12
C TRP A 44 7.86 -8.60 -13.61
N SER A 45 7.29 -7.78 -14.50
CA SER A 45 6.65 -6.51 -14.11
C SER A 45 5.39 -6.73 -13.26
N GLN A 46 4.61 -7.77 -13.58
CA GLN A 46 3.43 -8.15 -12.80
C GLN A 46 3.80 -8.68 -11.41
N PHE A 47 4.88 -9.46 -11.28
CA PHE A 47 5.35 -9.95 -9.98
C PHE A 47 5.80 -8.83 -9.03
N GLN A 48 6.41 -7.77 -9.56
CA GLN A 48 6.76 -6.60 -8.73
C GLN A 48 5.51 -5.82 -8.30
N GLY A 49 4.53 -5.67 -9.16
CA GLY A 49 3.24 -5.03 -8.83
C GLY A 49 2.52 -5.75 -7.69
N THR A 50 2.39 -7.08 -7.78
CA THR A 50 1.68 -7.88 -6.77
C THR A 50 2.34 -7.84 -5.39
N ARG A 51 3.66 -7.74 -5.30
CA ARG A 51 4.36 -7.58 -4.02
C ARG A 51 4.05 -6.24 -3.36
N ILE A 52 4.02 -5.17 -4.13
CA ILE A 52 3.69 -3.83 -3.64
C ILE A 52 2.22 -3.80 -3.18
N GLU A 53 1.31 -4.43 -3.91
CA GLU A 53 -0.10 -4.53 -3.52
C GLU A 53 -0.31 -5.28 -2.21
N LEU A 54 0.35 -6.43 -2.02
CA LEU A 54 0.25 -7.20 -0.77
C LEU A 54 0.80 -6.41 0.43
N GLN A 55 1.92 -5.72 0.27
CA GLN A 55 2.49 -4.88 1.31
C GLN A 55 1.59 -3.67 1.61
N SER A 56 0.97 -3.10 0.59
CA SER A 56 0.03 -2.00 0.73
C SER A 56 -1.23 -2.41 1.48
N LEU A 57 -1.73 -3.62 1.24
CA LEU A 57 -2.88 -4.18 1.98
C LEU A 57 -2.55 -4.39 3.46
N ASP A 58 -1.34 -4.85 3.79
CA ASP A 58 -0.90 -5.03 5.16
C ASP A 58 -0.77 -3.69 5.89
N LEU A 59 -0.20 -2.68 5.23
CA LEU A 59 -0.11 -1.32 5.77
C LEU A 59 -1.51 -0.70 5.96
N LEU A 60 -2.41 -0.91 5.01
CA LEU A 60 -3.78 -0.43 5.10
C LEU A 60 -4.53 -1.14 6.24
N GLY A 61 -4.34 -2.45 6.39
CA GLY A 61 -4.84 -3.23 7.52
C GLY A 61 -4.32 -2.70 8.86
N SER A 62 -3.03 -2.40 8.93
CA SER A 62 -2.40 -1.81 10.12
C SER A 62 -2.93 -0.43 10.46
N SER A 63 -3.21 0.41 9.45
CA SER A 63 -3.79 1.75 9.65
C SER A 63 -5.25 1.69 10.12
N LEU A 64 -6.03 0.74 9.61
CA LEU A 64 -7.41 0.50 10.07
C LEU A 64 -7.43 -0.04 11.51
N ALA A 65 -6.50 -0.94 11.84
CA ALA A 65 -6.35 -1.43 13.21
C ALA A 65 -5.94 -0.30 14.18
N LEU A 66 -5.03 0.58 13.76
CA LEU A 66 -4.67 1.78 14.52
C LEU A 66 -5.89 2.67 14.80
N ARG A 67 -6.71 2.91 13.80
CA ARG A 67 -7.95 3.69 13.94
C ARG A 67 -8.89 3.05 14.95
N ARG A 68 -9.09 1.73 14.87
CA ARG A 68 -9.93 0.98 15.80
C ARG A 68 -9.39 1.04 17.23
N ASP A 69 -8.08 0.94 17.42
CA ASP A 69 -7.45 1.05 18.73
C ASP A 69 -7.64 2.46 19.31
N LEU A 70 -7.52 3.52 18.49
CA LEU A 70 -7.79 4.90 18.90
C LEU A 70 -9.27 5.13 19.25
N GLU A 71 -10.22 4.56 18.49
CA GLU A 71 -11.64 4.61 18.79
C GLU A 71 -11.96 3.91 20.12
N THR A 72 -11.33 2.75 20.34
CA THR A 72 -11.47 2.00 21.59
C THR A 72 -10.89 2.78 22.76
N LEU A 73 -9.70 3.38 22.58
CA LEU A 73 -9.09 4.24 23.59
C LEU A 73 -9.98 5.43 23.94
N ASN A 74 -10.53 6.11 22.93
CA ASN A 74 -11.45 7.23 23.14
C ASN A 74 -12.68 6.82 23.96
N ASN A 75 -13.28 5.67 23.64
CA ASN A 75 -14.43 5.13 24.35
C ASN A 75 -14.06 4.79 25.81
N GLN A 76 -12.91 4.17 26.06
CA GLN A 76 -12.45 3.86 27.41
C GLN A 76 -12.19 5.13 28.24
N VAL A 77 -11.58 6.15 27.65
CA VAL A 77 -11.35 7.45 28.30
C VAL A 77 -12.68 8.13 28.63
N GLN A 78 -13.66 8.10 27.72
CA GLN A 78 -14.98 8.68 27.97
C GLN A 78 -15.73 7.92 29.09
N ILE A 79 -15.71 6.59 29.07
CA ILE A 79 -16.29 5.75 30.10
C ILE A 79 -15.64 6.05 31.46
N ASN A 80 -14.30 6.18 31.50
CA ASN A 80 -13.56 6.52 32.72
C ASN A 80 -13.91 7.93 33.21
N ALA A 81 -14.11 8.90 32.31
CA ALA A 81 -14.55 10.25 32.69
C ALA A 81 -15.92 10.26 33.38
N VAL A 82 -16.83 9.38 32.94
CA VAL A 82 -18.17 9.25 33.53
C VAL A 82 -18.15 8.42 34.84
N LEU A 83 -17.46 7.29 34.84
CA LEU A 83 -17.39 6.35 35.96
C LEU A 83 -16.39 6.79 37.05
N GLY A 84 -15.39 7.59 36.71
CA GLY A 84 -14.42 8.14 37.67
C GLY A 84 -15.07 8.98 38.76
N GLN A 85 -16.22 9.59 38.45
CA GLN A 85 -17.08 10.26 39.44
C GLN A 85 -17.72 9.28 40.44
N SER A 86 -17.73 7.97 40.16
CA SER A 86 -18.39 6.92 40.95
C SER A 86 -17.39 6.04 41.73
N GLY A 87 -16.09 6.36 41.75
CA GLY A 87 -15.07 5.64 42.54
C GLY A 87 -14.64 4.26 42.00
N LYS A 88 -15.03 3.87 40.78
CA LYS A 88 -14.70 2.57 40.15
C LYS A 88 -13.60 2.64 39.06
N ALA A 89 -12.75 3.65 39.15
CA ALA A 89 -11.81 4.00 38.06
C ALA A 89 -10.55 3.09 37.94
N GLY A 90 -10.16 2.39 39.00
CA GLY A 90 -8.84 1.72 39.05
C GLY A 90 -8.58 0.67 37.98
N ASP A 91 -9.59 -0.10 37.58
CA ASP A 91 -9.46 -1.16 36.56
C ASP A 91 -9.41 -0.61 35.13
N LEU A 92 -9.97 0.60 34.93
CA LEU A 92 -10.02 1.26 33.62
C LEU A 92 -8.71 1.98 33.29
N GLU A 93 -7.99 2.51 34.28
CA GLU A 93 -6.69 3.16 34.07
C GLU A 93 -5.63 2.19 33.54
N GLY A 94 -5.61 0.96 34.06
CA GLY A 94 -4.72 -0.09 33.54
C GLY A 94 -5.01 -0.48 32.11
N LYS A 95 -6.31 -0.54 31.72
CA LYS A 95 -6.73 -0.82 30.35
C LYS A 95 -6.37 0.33 29.39
N ILE A 96 -6.57 1.57 29.83
CA ILE A 96 -6.19 2.76 29.07
C ILE A 96 -4.68 2.77 28.81
N SER A 97 -3.86 2.54 29.84
CA SER A 97 -2.40 2.49 29.71
C SER A 97 -1.93 1.39 28.74
N THR A 98 -2.55 0.21 28.80
CA THR A 98 -2.24 -0.90 27.87
C THR A 98 -2.59 -0.56 26.43
N LEU A 99 -3.76 0.07 26.21
CA LEU A 99 -4.18 0.52 24.89
C LEU A 99 -3.27 1.63 24.35
N GLU A 100 -2.85 2.57 25.19
CA GLU A 100 -1.90 3.63 24.82
C GLU A 100 -0.57 3.07 24.37
N GLN A 101 -0.04 2.06 25.07
CA GLN A 101 1.19 1.36 24.66
C GLN A 101 1.01 0.62 23.32
N SER A 102 -0.12 -0.04 23.13
CA SER A 102 -0.45 -0.74 21.88
C SER A 102 -0.51 0.23 20.70
N VAL A 103 -1.21 1.35 20.86
CA VAL A 103 -1.32 2.40 19.84
C VAL A 103 0.07 2.96 19.50
N LEU A 104 0.87 3.28 20.50
CA LEU A 104 2.23 3.83 20.29
C LEU A 104 3.12 2.83 19.56
N SER A 105 3.13 1.57 19.97
CA SER A 105 3.88 0.49 19.33
C SER A 105 3.47 0.34 17.86
N ARG A 106 2.18 0.36 17.57
CA ARG A 106 1.66 0.26 16.21
C ARG A 106 2.03 1.49 15.35
N LEU A 107 1.94 2.69 15.90
CA LEU A 107 2.40 3.91 15.21
C LEU A 107 3.88 3.84 14.85
N GLN A 108 4.72 3.34 15.75
CA GLN A 108 6.16 3.18 15.51
C GLN A 108 6.49 2.09 14.48
N SER A 109 5.63 1.09 14.34
CA SER A 109 5.83 0.01 13.36
C SER A 109 5.38 0.38 11.93
N LEU A 110 4.65 1.49 11.75
CA LEU A 110 4.24 1.95 10.43
C LEU A 110 5.43 2.54 9.67
N ASN A 111 5.77 1.96 8.54
CA ASN A 111 6.84 2.42 7.66
C ASN A 111 6.27 2.79 6.29
N ALA A 112 6.86 3.80 5.65
CA ALA A 112 6.53 4.11 4.26
C ALA A 112 6.85 2.94 3.33
N MET A 113 5.94 2.63 2.40
CA MET A 113 6.09 1.52 1.44
C MET A 113 6.30 2.02 0.01
N THR A 114 6.79 3.23 -0.13
CA THR A 114 7.08 3.81 -1.44
C THR A 114 8.57 3.86 -1.70
N ALA A 115 8.96 3.59 -2.95
CA ALA A 115 10.33 3.78 -3.41
C ALA A 115 10.65 5.26 -3.72
N ASP A 116 9.63 6.12 -3.75
CA ASP A 116 9.77 7.56 -3.96
C ASP A 116 10.19 8.23 -2.65
N PRO A 117 11.39 8.83 -2.57
CA PRO A 117 11.91 9.42 -1.34
C PRO A 117 11.10 10.62 -0.86
N GLU A 118 10.46 11.37 -1.76
CA GLU A 118 9.63 12.52 -1.40
C GLU A 118 8.34 12.05 -0.72
N GLN A 119 7.69 11.03 -1.26
CA GLN A 119 6.49 10.45 -0.68
C GLN A 119 6.78 9.72 0.65
N ALA A 120 7.93 9.05 0.75
CA ALA A 120 8.38 8.41 1.99
C ALA A 120 8.59 9.45 3.09
N SER A 121 9.28 10.54 2.78
CA SER A 121 9.51 11.65 3.72
C SER A 121 8.21 12.32 4.18
N ALA A 122 7.25 12.50 3.26
CA ALA A 122 5.94 13.05 3.60
C ALA A 122 5.14 12.13 4.54
N PHE A 123 5.20 10.82 4.32
CA PHE A 123 4.58 9.82 5.18
C PHE A 123 5.22 9.81 6.58
N ASP A 124 6.55 9.74 6.65
CA ASP A 124 7.29 9.73 7.90
C ASP A 124 7.04 11.01 8.71
N GLY A 125 7.01 12.17 8.07
CA GLY A 125 6.66 13.43 8.72
C GLY A 125 5.26 13.42 9.34
N LYS A 126 4.28 12.85 8.66
CA LYS A 126 2.90 12.72 9.18
C LYS A 126 2.79 11.69 10.30
N ARG A 127 3.50 10.58 10.20
CA ARG A 127 3.61 9.58 11.26
C ARG A 127 4.23 10.19 12.52
N ASP A 128 5.34 10.90 12.38
CA ASP A 128 6.06 11.50 13.50
C ASP A 128 5.24 12.62 14.17
N GLU A 129 4.51 13.41 13.37
CA GLU A 129 3.54 14.39 13.87
C GLU A 129 2.43 13.71 14.70
N LEU A 130 1.95 12.54 14.24
CA LEU A 130 0.94 11.76 14.94
C LEU A 130 1.47 11.18 16.25
N ILE A 131 2.72 10.66 16.23
CA ILE A 131 3.39 10.16 17.43
C ILE A 131 3.59 11.27 18.47
N ALA A 132 4.05 12.46 18.05
CA ALA A 132 4.24 13.60 18.92
C ALA A 132 2.92 14.05 19.56
N ALA A 133 1.86 14.16 18.76
CA ALA A 133 0.53 14.52 19.25
C ALA A 133 -0.04 13.44 20.19
N PHE A 134 0.26 12.16 19.94
CA PHE A 134 -0.17 11.07 20.83
C PHE A 134 0.57 11.11 22.18
N LYS A 135 1.88 11.37 22.18
CA LYS A 135 2.65 11.54 23.42
C LYS A 135 2.18 12.76 24.24
N ALA A 136 1.84 13.85 23.58
CA ALA A 136 1.26 15.02 24.25
C ALA A 136 -0.09 14.68 24.92
N GLN A 137 -0.91 13.86 24.29
CA GLN A 137 -2.16 13.39 24.85
C GLN A 137 -1.94 12.49 26.09
N GLN A 138 -0.88 11.66 26.10
CA GLN A 138 -0.56 10.80 27.26
C GLN A 138 -0.23 11.63 28.52
N GLN A 139 0.35 12.84 28.35
CA GLN A 139 0.69 13.74 29.46
C GLN A 139 -0.50 14.53 30.00
N GLU A 140 -1.63 14.50 29.29
CA GLU A 140 -2.82 15.22 29.71
C GLU A 140 -3.50 14.51 30.90
N THR A 141 -3.72 15.26 31.96
CA THR A 141 -4.35 14.76 33.20
C THR A 141 -5.87 14.85 33.19
N SER A 142 -6.42 15.78 32.42
CA SER A 142 -7.86 15.95 32.29
C SER A 142 -8.44 14.95 31.31
N LEU A 143 -9.33 14.05 31.74
CA LEU A 143 -9.97 13.05 30.91
C LEU A 143 -10.79 13.65 29.76
N LEU A 144 -11.43 14.80 29.97
CA LEU A 144 -12.17 15.50 28.91
C LEU A 144 -11.24 16.07 27.85
N SER A 145 -10.14 16.73 28.27
CA SER A 145 -9.11 17.22 27.34
C SER A 145 -8.46 16.06 26.61
N LYS A 146 -8.21 14.94 27.28
CA LYS A 146 -7.66 13.72 26.71
C LYS A 146 -8.55 13.16 25.60
N SER A 147 -9.87 13.06 25.85
CA SER A 147 -10.83 12.62 24.83
C SER A 147 -10.87 13.55 23.60
N ALA A 148 -10.84 14.88 23.82
CA ALA A 148 -10.81 15.85 22.73
C ALA A 148 -9.53 15.74 21.87
N LEU A 149 -8.37 15.49 22.50
CA LEU A 149 -7.12 15.25 21.80
C LEU A 149 -7.14 13.95 21.01
N ILE A 150 -7.72 12.87 21.56
CA ILE A 150 -7.89 11.60 20.84
C ILE A 150 -8.78 11.79 19.61
N GLY A 151 -9.86 12.60 19.71
CA GLY A 151 -10.67 12.96 18.55
C GLY A 151 -9.88 13.63 17.41
N LYS A 152 -8.96 14.53 17.76
CA LYS A 152 -8.02 15.13 16.77
C LYS A 152 -7.06 14.11 16.19
N LEU A 153 -6.58 13.16 17.00
CA LEU A 153 -5.72 12.07 16.55
C LEU A 153 -6.42 11.14 15.56
N LEU A 154 -7.72 10.84 15.78
CA LEU A 154 -8.53 10.06 14.83
C LEU A 154 -8.60 10.73 13.46
N ASN A 155 -8.81 12.04 13.40
CA ASN A 155 -8.80 12.76 12.13
C ASN A 155 -7.42 12.71 11.44
N LYS A 156 -6.33 12.86 12.20
CA LYS A 156 -4.96 12.73 11.66
C LYS A 156 -4.66 11.30 11.18
N ALA A 157 -5.10 10.28 11.92
CA ALA A 157 -4.96 8.89 11.52
C ALA A 157 -5.74 8.58 10.23
N GLN A 158 -6.92 9.18 10.05
CA GLN A 158 -7.68 9.08 8.81
C GLN A 158 -6.94 9.71 7.62
N MET A 159 -6.32 10.87 7.80
CA MET A 159 -5.47 11.48 6.76
C MET A 159 -4.29 10.58 6.39
N LEU A 160 -3.64 9.94 7.37
CA LEU A 160 -2.57 8.98 7.12
C LEU A 160 -3.07 7.79 6.32
N SER A 161 -4.24 7.24 6.65
CA SER A 161 -4.87 6.14 5.89
C SER A 161 -5.18 6.53 4.44
N GLN A 162 -5.59 7.77 4.20
CA GLN A 162 -5.82 8.29 2.83
C GLN A 162 -4.52 8.39 2.04
N ILE A 163 -3.43 8.82 2.67
CA ILE A 163 -2.09 8.86 2.05
C ILE A 163 -1.66 7.43 1.67
N ILE A 164 -1.84 6.46 2.58
CA ILE A 164 -1.55 5.04 2.32
C ILE A 164 -2.38 4.54 1.13
N ALA A 165 -3.67 4.79 1.11
CA ALA A 165 -4.56 4.38 0.02
C ALA A 165 -4.17 5.01 -1.33
N SER A 166 -3.74 6.27 -1.33
CA SER A 166 -3.28 6.94 -2.55
C SER A 166 -1.94 6.41 -3.06
N GLN A 167 -1.04 6.01 -2.15
CA GLN A 167 0.28 5.44 -2.48
C GLN A 167 0.19 3.98 -2.91
N SER A 168 -0.80 3.23 -2.42
CA SER A 168 -0.99 1.81 -2.72
C SER A 168 -1.38 1.51 -4.18
N GLY A 169 -1.64 2.54 -5.00
CA GLY A 169 -2.08 2.36 -6.38
C GLY A 169 -3.53 1.91 -6.54
N LEU A 170 -4.23 1.60 -5.44
CA LEU A 170 -5.65 1.22 -5.46
C LEU A 170 -6.54 2.31 -6.07
N SER A 171 -6.09 3.58 -6.07
CA SER A 171 -6.76 4.70 -6.72
C SER A 171 -6.32 4.93 -8.17
N ARG A 172 -5.28 4.24 -8.66
CA ARG A 172 -4.67 4.48 -9.98
C ARG A 172 -5.04 3.48 -11.06
N ASP A 173 -5.75 2.41 -10.72
CA ASP A 173 -6.19 1.45 -11.73
C ASP A 173 -7.47 1.98 -12.42
N PRO A 174 -7.39 2.47 -13.67
CA PRO A 174 -8.55 2.93 -14.41
C PRO A 174 -9.49 1.78 -14.84
N GLN A 175 -9.10 0.54 -14.59
CA GLN A 175 -9.85 -0.68 -14.94
C GLN A 175 -10.40 -1.42 -13.71
N SER A 176 -10.27 -0.88 -12.50
CA SER A 176 -10.86 -1.56 -11.35
C SER A 176 -12.39 -1.50 -11.42
N ASP A 177 -13.01 -2.67 -11.46
CA ASP A 177 -14.47 -2.85 -11.45
C ASP A 177 -15.17 -2.14 -10.27
N LEU A 178 -14.41 -1.81 -9.22
CA LEU A 178 -14.86 -1.06 -8.06
C LEU A 178 -15.20 0.40 -8.40
N ARG A 179 -14.57 0.98 -9.42
CA ARG A 179 -14.89 2.34 -9.86
C ARG A 179 -16.20 2.37 -10.63
N GLN A 180 -16.45 1.35 -11.45
CA GLN A 180 -17.73 1.18 -12.14
C GLN A 180 -18.87 0.90 -11.17
N LEU A 181 -18.62 0.13 -10.10
CA LEU A 181 -19.60 -0.09 -9.02
C LEU A 181 -19.92 1.17 -8.23
N SER A 182 -18.96 2.07 -8.02
CA SER A 182 -19.22 3.34 -7.32
C SER A 182 -19.99 4.34 -8.19
N GLU A 183 -19.81 4.31 -9.52
CA GLU A 183 -20.57 5.14 -10.46
C GLU A 183 -21.99 4.62 -10.71
N LEU A 184 -22.24 3.32 -10.46
CA LEU A 184 -23.59 2.73 -10.56
C LEU A 184 -24.42 2.91 -9.29
N LEU A 185 -23.81 3.33 -8.17
CA LEU A 185 -24.47 3.55 -6.88
C LEU A 185 -24.69 5.04 -6.55
N THR A 186 -24.30 5.95 -7.42
CA THR A 186 -24.58 7.39 -7.35
C THR A 186 -25.58 7.79 -8.42
#